data_4f57c2b005344097143d783edec975a9
#
_entry.id   4f57c2b005344097143d783edec975a9
#
_cell.length_a   1.000
_cell.length_b   1.000
_cell.length_c   1.000
_cell.angle_alpha   90.00
_cell.angle_beta   90.00
_cell.angle_gamma   90.00
#
_symmetry.space_group_name_H-M   'P 1'
#
loop_
_entity.id
_entity.type
_entity.pdbx_description
1 polymer ?
#
loop_
_entity_poly.entity_id
_entity_poly.type
_entity_poly.pdbx_seq_one_letter_code
_entity_poly.pdbx_strand_id
1 'polypeptide(L)'
;MLDASTTPTPAPRLNYFWFDMEFTDLDPKRARILQVAALVTDVDLQPVKPGDPGLNLCVQLDPDTYVSDWVQENLADLITKCRAPEALPVTAAGQRLIQYLNDVAGPPAADIKERPAMAGNSVHSDWRLAAIHFPDLQPRLSYRLLDVSTLKQQWHGWLGQPEFDKEDVALLQEHLPFDCGDIAGQPHDAYYDILASIAELNFYRMNLLRQPS
;
A
#
# COMPACT_ATOMS: atom_id res chain seq x y z
N MET A 1 24.03 -39.16 24.55
CA MET A 1 22.86 -39.09 23.63
C MET A 1 22.45 -37.64 23.52
N LEU A 2 22.87 -36.96 22.46
CA LEU A 2 22.45 -35.63 22.16
C LEU A 2 21.17 -35.75 21.31
N ASP A 3 20.07 -35.24 21.87
CA ASP A 3 18.76 -35.24 21.21
C ASP A 3 18.82 -34.22 20.04
N ALA A 4 18.92 -34.73 18.84
CA ALA A 4 19.04 -33.97 17.61
C ALA A 4 17.70 -34.01 16.87
N SER A 5 16.72 -33.22 17.29
CA SER A 5 15.57 -32.88 16.42
C SER A 5 14.79 -31.65 16.90
N THR A 6 15.46 -30.55 17.12
CA THR A 6 14.74 -29.25 17.03
C THR A 6 14.95 -28.72 15.63
N THR A 7 14.06 -29.11 14.71
CA THR A 7 13.91 -28.38 13.46
C THR A 7 13.66 -26.89 13.84
N PRO A 8 14.50 -25.94 13.41
CA PRO A 8 14.26 -24.55 13.75
C PRO A 8 12.87 -24.15 13.24
N THR A 9 12.04 -23.65 14.13
CA THR A 9 10.76 -23.03 13.72
C THR A 9 11.09 -21.98 12.67
N PRO A 10 10.51 -22.05 11.47
CA PRO A 10 10.78 -21.04 10.46
C PRO A 10 10.48 -19.66 11.06
N ALA A 11 11.39 -18.72 10.85
CA ALA A 11 11.17 -17.35 11.29
C ALA A 11 9.82 -16.87 10.76
N PRO A 12 9.03 -16.14 11.58
CA PRO A 12 7.76 -15.61 11.14
C PRO A 12 7.99 -14.81 9.86
N ARG A 13 7.26 -15.14 8.80
CA ARG A 13 7.37 -14.44 7.53
C ARG A 13 6.79 -13.05 7.74
N LEU A 14 7.62 -12.02 7.56
CA LEU A 14 7.14 -10.65 7.52
C LEU A 14 6.19 -10.51 6.33
N ASN A 15 5.03 -9.88 6.55
CA ASN A 15 4.12 -9.49 5.50
C ASN A 15 4.25 -8.00 5.23
N TYR A 16 3.89 -7.58 4.02
CA TYR A 16 3.78 -6.17 3.66
C TYR A 16 2.31 -5.81 3.56
N PHE A 17 1.93 -4.75 4.23
CA PHE A 17 0.64 -4.11 4.10
C PHE A 17 0.80 -2.94 3.14
N TRP A 18 0.59 -3.20 1.85
CA TRP A 18 0.58 -2.18 0.81
C TRP A 18 -0.60 -1.27 1.05
N PHE A 19 -0.32 0.02 1.08
CA PHE A 19 -1.29 1.01 1.48
C PHE A 19 -1.05 2.31 0.75
N ASP A 20 -2.11 2.86 0.18
CA ASP A 20 -2.09 4.14 -0.50
C ASP A 20 -3.40 4.89 -0.25
N MET A 21 -3.33 6.22 -0.25
CA MET A 21 -4.48 7.08 -0.05
C MET A 21 -4.45 8.29 -0.97
N GLU A 22 -5.60 8.60 -1.55
CA GLU A 22 -5.86 9.90 -2.17
C GLU A 22 -6.51 10.85 -1.17
N PHE A 23 -6.11 12.12 -1.20
CA PHE A 23 -6.57 13.11 -0.24
C PHE A 23 -6.74 14.51 -0.86
N THR A 24 -7.52 15.37 -0.21
CA THR A 24 -7.93 16.66 -0.76
C THR A 24 -6.84 17.72 -0.79
N ASP A 25 -5.76 17.56 -0.02
CA ASP A 25 -4.68 18.56 0.13
C ASP A 25 -3.40 17.92 0.68
N LEU A 26 -2.24 18.43 0.32
CA LEU A 26 -0.96 17.98 0.86
C LEU A 26 -0.70 18.46 2.31
N ASP A 27 -1.42 19.50 2.78
CA ASP A 27 -1.34 19.93 4.18
C ASP A 27 -2.13 18.96 5.08
N PRO A 28 -1.47 18.15 5.92
CA PRO A 28 -2.14 17.14 6.74
C PRO A 28 -3.14 17.72 7.75
N LYS A 29 -3.08 19.03 8.02
CA LYS A 29 -4.05 19.69 8.90
C LYS A 29 -5.40 19.92 8.21
N ARG A 30 -5.40 20.06 6.89
CA ARG A 30 -6.58 20.29 6.07
C ARG A 30 -7.02 19.07 5.29
N ALA A 31 -6.10 18.17 4.98
CA ALA A 31 -6.34 16.98 4.19
C ALA A 31 -7.54 16.18 4.73
N ARG A 32 -8.39 15.75 3.80
CA ARG A 32 -9.45 14.76 4.03
C ARG A 32 -9.22 13.61 3.06
N ILE A 33 -9.49 12.41 3.51
CA ILE A 33 -9.31 11.21 2.69
C ILE A 33 -10.41 11.17 1.63
N LEU A 34 -10.01 10.89 0.39
CA LEU A 34 -10.89 10.64 -0.75
C LEU A 34 -11.00 9.13 -1.03
N GLN A 35 -9.87 8.46 -1.06
CA GLN A 35 -9.78 7.04 -1.37
C GLN A 35 -8.76 6.38 -0.47
N VAL A 36 -8.98 5.12 -0.16
CA VAL A 36 -8.00 4.29 0.53
C VAL A 36 -7.99 2.91 -0.11
N ALA A 37 -6.80 2.42 -0.40
CA ALA A 37 -6.59 1.08 -0.90
C ALA A 37 -5.60 0.30 -0.03
N ALA A 38 -5.75 -1.03 -0.02
CA ALA A 38 -4.85 -1.92 0.70
C ALA A 38 -4.74 -3.29 0.03
N LEU A 39 -3.54 -3.88 0.08
CA LEU A 39 -3.28 -5.26 -0.29
C LEU A 39 -2.22 -5.84 0.67
N VAL A 40 -2.36 -7.11 1.06
CA VAL A 40 -1.35 -7.77 1.89
C VAL A 40 -0.60 -8.81 1.07
N THR A 41 0.72 -8.66 1.01
CA THR A 41 1.61 -9.66 0.40
C THR A 41 2.59 -10.23 1.41
N ASP A 42 3.16 -11.38 1.08
CA ASP A 42 4.35 -11.89 1.76
C ASP A 42 5.63 -11.17 1.28
N VAL A 43 6.80 -11.62 1.75
CA VAL A 43 8.10 -11.06 1.35
C VAL A 43 8.48 -11.38 -0.09
N ASP A 44 7.85 -12.38 -0.69
CA ASP A 44 8.02 -12.73 -2.10
C ASP A 44 7.06 -11.95 -2.99
N LEU A 45 6.35 -10.98 -2.40
CA LEU A 45 5.38 -10.10 -3.02
C LEU A 45 4.14 -10.84 -3.56
N GLN A 46 3.86 -12.06 -3.05
CA GLN A 46 2.66 -12.79 -3.41
C GLN A 46 1.51 -12.42 -2.44
N PRO A 47 0.29 -12.20 -2.93
CA PRO A 47 -0.86 -12.01 -2.04
C PRO A 47 -0.95 -13.13 -1.02
N VAL A 48 -1.03 -12.79 0.27
CA VAL A 48 -1.08 -13.76 1.38
C VAL A 48 -2.29 -14.68 1.23
N LYS A 49 -3.40 -14.14 0.73
CA LYS A 49 -4.60 -14.90 0.39
C LYS A 49 -4.70 -15.01 -1.13
N PRO A 50 -4.58 -16.21 -1.71
CA PRO A 50 -4.68 -16.39 -3.15
C PRO A 50 -5.98 -15.82 -3.71
N GLY A 51 -5.86 -15.01 -4.78
CA GLY A 51 -7.01 -14.36 -5.41
C GLY A 51 -7.62 -13.22 -4.59
N ASP A 52 -6.89 -12.68 -3.60
CA ASP A 52 -7.32 -11.51 -2.86
C ASP A 52 -7.42 -10.30 -3.81
N PRO A 53 -8.60 -9.71 -3.99
CA PRO A 53 -8.76 -8.52 -4.81
C PRO A 53 -8.23 -7.25 -4.12
N GLY A 54 -7.74 -7.37 -2.89
CA GLY A 54 -7.41 -6.22 -2.06
C GLY A 54 -8.64 -5.44 -1.58
N LEU A 55 -8.39 -4.26 -1.08
CA LEU A 55 -9.42 -3.32 -0.62
C LEU A 55 -9.25 -2.01 -1.37
N ASN A 56 -10.35 -1.48 -1.92
CA ASN A 56 -10.41 -0.17 -2.55
C ASN A 56 -11.72 0.51 -2.16
N LEU A 57 -11.65 1.62 -1.43
CA LEU A 57 -12.81 2.29 -0.84
C LEU A 57 -12.78 3.80 -1.13
N CYS A 58 -13.90 4.34 -1.64
CA CYS A 58 -14.14 5.78 -1.63
C CYS A 58 -14.65 6.21 -0.24
N VAL A 59 -14.08 7.28 0.28
CA VAL A 59 -14.45 7.87 1.57
C VAL A 59 -15.36 9.08 1.33
N GLN A 60 -16.42 9.17 2.11
CA GLN A 60 -17.42 10.23 1.98
C GLN A 60 -16.79 11.60 2.18
N LEU A 61 -17.02 12.49 1.23
CA LEU A 61 -16.58 13.87 1.22
C LEU A 61 -17.77 14.83 1.39
N ASP A 62 -17.73 15.64 2.44
CA ASP A 62 -18.74 16.68 2.63
C ASP A 62 -18.64 17.74 1.53
N PRO A 63 -19.79 18.27 1.03
CA PRO A 63 -19.81 19.25 -0.07
C PRO A 63 -18.96 20.50 0.17
N ASP A 64 -18.91 20.97 1.41
CA ASP A 64 -18.20 22.20 1.80
C ASP A 64 -16.72 21.96 2.15
N THR A 65 -16.22 20.72 2.00
CA THR A 65 -14.82 20.40 2.27
C THR A 65 -13.91 21.08 1.25
N TYR A 66 -12.86 21.73 1.75
CA TYR A 66 -11.82 22.29 0.90
C TYR A 66 -11.10 21.19 0.11
N VAL A 67 -10.95 21.41 -1.16
CA VAL A 67 -10.20 20.59 -2.10
C VAL A 67 -9.22 21.49 -2.84
N SER A 68 -7.94 21.12 -2.91
CA SER A 68 -6.94 21.91 -3.63
C SER A 68 -7.24 21.97 -5.13
N ASP A 69 -6.78 23.04 -5.80
CA ASP A 69 -7.02 23.23 -7.24
C ASP A 69 -6.49 22.04 -8.05
N TRP A 70 -5.30 21.55 -7.70
CA TRP A 70 -4.72 20.39 -8.38
C TRP A 70 -5.62 19.14 -8.26
N VAL A 71 -6.14 18.85 -7.06
CA VAL A 71 -7.05 17.70 -6.84
C VAL A 71 -8.37 17.90 -7.57
N GLN A 72 -8.90 19.12 -7.62
CA GLN A 72 -10.12 19.42 -8.37
C GLN A 72 -9.95 19.19 -9.87
N GLU A 73 -8.79 19.55 -10.41
CA GLU A 73 -8.48 19.41 -11.85
C GLU A 73 -8.16 17.96 -12.23
N ASN A 74 -7.44 17.20 -11.38
CA ASN A 74 -6.92 15.89 -11.73
C ASN A 74 -7.73 14.71 -11.17
N LEU A 75 -8.52 14.90 -10.10
CA LEU A 75 -9.30 13.85 -9.44
C LEU A 75 -10.80 14.13 -9.40
N ALA A 76 -11.34 14.86 -10.39
CA ALA A 76 -12.77 15.26 -10.44
C ALA A 76 -13.72 14.05 -10.36
N ASP A 77 -13.40 12.96 -11.03
CA ASP A 77 -14.22 11.73 -11.02
C ASP A 77 -14.20 11.07 -9.63
N LEU A 78 -13.03 11.05 -8.96
CA LEU A 78 -12.92 10.53 -7.60
C LEU A 78 -13.71 11.39 -6.62
N ILE A 79 -13.63 12.71 -6.71
CA ILE A 79 -14.45 13.64 -5.90
C ILE A 79 -15.93 13.34 -6.08
N THR A 80 -16.36 13.10 -7.32
CA THR A 80 -17.76 12.75 -7.62
C THR A 80 -18.18 11.45 -6.94
N LYS A 81 -17.33 10.40 -7.00
CA LYS A 81 -17.55 9.13 -6.30
C LYS A 81 -17.59 9.31 -4.77
N CYS A 82 -16.72 10.17 -4.21
CA CYS A 82 -16.70 10.44 -2.77
C CYS A 82 -17.93 11.23 -2.27
N ARG A 83 -18.62 11.92 -3.16
CA ARG A 83 -19.88 12.62 -2.84
C ARG A 83 -21.14 11.80 -3.12
N ALA A 84 -20.97 10.60 -3.70
CA ALA A 84 -22.07 9.68 -3.95
C ALA A 84 -22.50 8.95 -2.67
N PRO A 85 -23.76 8.49 -2.60
CA PRO A 85 -24.30 7.79 -1.42
C PRO A 85 -23.57 6.50 -1.05
N GLU A 86 -22.85 5.90 -2.01
CA GLU A 86 -22.10 4.66 -1.85
C GLU A 86 -20.76 4.85 -1.12
N ALA A 87 -20.27 6.09 -1.05
CA ALA A 87 -19.03 6.41 -0.35
C ALA A 87 -19.19 6.20 1.16
N LEU A 88 -18.18 5.63 1.78
CA LEU A 88 -18.23 5.25 3.19
C LEU A 88 -17.81 6.42 4.10
N PRO A 89 -18.50 6.66 5.22
CA PRO A 89 -17.96 7.51 6.26
C PRO A 89 -16.54 7.06 6.66
N VAL A 90 -15.65 8.00 6.99
CA VAL A 90 -14.24 7.70 7.32
C VAL A 90 -14.10 6.65 8.43
N THR A 91 -15.00 6.66 9.41
CA THR A 91 -15.02 5.67 10.49
C THR A 91 -15.36 4.27 9.98
N ALA A 92 -16.31 4.15 9.05
CA ALA A 92 -16.66 2.88 8.42
C ALA A 92 -15.53 2.37 7.51
N ALA A 93 -14.87 3.26 6.76
CA ALA A 93 -13.69 2.90 5.98
C ALA A 93 -12.57 2.36 6.87
N GLY A 94 -12.29 3.00 8.01
CA GLY A 94 -11.33 2.52 9.00
C GLY A 94 -11.68 1.13 9.57
N GLN A 95 -12.96 0.90 9.88
CA GLN A 95 -13.42 -0.42 10.32
C GLN A 95 -13.23 -1.50 9.25
N ARG A 96 -13.51 -1.17 7.98
CA ARG A 96 -13.28 -2.10 6.85
C ARG A 96 -11.80 -2.41 6.64
N LEU A 97 -10.90 -1.43 6.80
CA LEU A 97 -9.46 -1.64 6.76
C LEU A 97 -9.00 -2.62 7.86
N ILE A 98 -9.44 -2.40 9.09
CA ILE A 98 -9.10 -3.29 10.21
C ILE A 98 -9.65 -4.69 10.00
N GLN A 99 -10.89 -4.81 9.55
CA GLN A 99 -11.48 -6.11 9.23
C GLN A 99 -10.69 -6.82 8.14
N TYR A 100 -10.40 -6.14 7.03
CA TYR A 100 -9.61 -6.68 5.92
C TYR A 100 -8.25 -7.21 6.42
N LEU A 101 -7.52 -6.40 7.19
CA LEU A 101 -6.22 -6.79 7.72
C LEU A 101 -6.33 -8.03 8.64
N ASN A 102 -7.39 -8.14 9.44
CA ASN A 102 -7.65 -9.32 10.27
C ASN A 102 -7.96 -10.55 9.43
N ASP A 103 -8.76 -10.40 8.38
CA ASP A 103 -9.22 -11.53 7.55
C ASP A 103 -8.08 -12.10 6.70
N VAL A 104 -7.09 -11.27 6.35
CA VAL A 104 -5.96 -11.66 5.48
C VAL A 104 -4.70 -12.00 6.29
N ALA A 105 -4.31 -11.16 7.25
CA ALA A 105 -3.08 -11.32 8.03
C ALA A 105 -3.32 -11.88 9.46
N GLY A 106 -4.58 -12.02 9.87
CA GLY A 106 -4.94 -12.45 11.22
C GLY A 106 -4.82 -11.35 12.28
N PRO A 107 -5.01 -11.71 13.57
CA PRO A 107 -4.86 -10.77 14.66
C PRO A 107 -3.39 -10.30 14.77
N PRO A 108 -3.14 -9.08 15.29
CA PRO A 108 -1.78 -8.56 15.39
C PRO A 108 -0.92 -9.45 16.30
N ALA A 109 0.28 -9.79 15.83
CA ALA A 109 1.27 -10.50 16.61
C ALA A 109 1.62 -9.72 17.89
N ALA A 110 1.95 -10.45 18.97
CA ALA A 110 2.35 -9.85 20.25
C ALA A 110 3.64 -9.01 20.09
N ASP A 111 4.63 -9.55 19.37
CA ASP A 111 5.82 -8.78 19.00
C ASP A 111 5.47 -7.85 17.82
N ILE A 112 5.64 -6.56 18.03
CA ILE A 112 5.41 -5.53 17.01
C ILE A 112 6.29 -5.71 15.76
N LYS A 113 7.43 -6.37 15.89
CA LYS A 113 8.35 -6.63 14.77
C LYS A 113 7.84 -7.71 13.80
N GLU A 114 6.93 -8.54 14.27
CA GLU A 114 6.31 -9.64 13.51
C GLU A 114 5.02 -9.19 12.81
N ARG A 115 4.54 -7.97 13.09
CA ARG A 115 3.36 -7.39 12.43
C ARG A 115 3.72 -6.95 11.00
N PRO A 116 2.74 -6.92 10.08
CA PRO A 116 2.96 -6.42 8.73
C PRO A 116 3.59 -5.03 8.72
N ALA A 117 4.55 -4.80 7.85
CA ALA A 117 5.10 -3.47 7.62
C ALA A 117 4.25 -2.73 6.58
N MET A 118 3.88 -1.48 6.84
CA MET A 118 3.23 -0.64 5.82
C MET A 118 4.22 -0.39 4.69
N ALA A 119 3.77 -0.58 3.46
CA ALA A 119 4.58 -0.50 2.23
C ALA A 119 3.91 0.39 1.18
N GLY A 120 4.71 1.07 0.39
CA GLY A 120 4.25 1.94 -0.70
C GLY A 120 5.35 2.89 -1.16
N ASN A 121 5.00 3.81 -2.06
CA ASN A 121 5.89 4.91 -2.45
C ASN A 121 5.62 6.13 -1.56
N SER A 122 6.69 6.74 -1.02
CA SER A 122 6.58 7.88 -0.09
C SER A 122 5.63 7.60 1.09
N VAL A 123 5.56 6.35 1.49
CA VAL A 123 4.60 5.77 2.44
C VAL A 123 4.59 6.48 3.82
N HIS A 124 5.61 7.28 4.10
CA HIS A 124 5.67 8.12 5.30
C HIS A 124 4.52 9.16 5.34
N SER A 125 4.02 9.61 4.18
CA SER A 125 2.87 10.52 4.08
C SER A 125 1.59 9.81 4.50
N ASP A 126 1.36 8.61 3.95
CA ASP A 126 0.23 7.76 4.29
C ASP A 126 0.24 7.34 5.75
N TRP A 127 1.42 6.98 6.27
CA TRP A 127 1.59 6.67 7.69
C TRP A 127 1.14 7.81 8.61
N ARG A 128 1.48 9.06 8.26
CA ARG A 128 1.11 10.24 9.05
C ARG A 128 -0.39 10.53 8.97
N LEU A 129 -1.00 10.45 7.80
CA LEU A 129 -2.43 10.67 7.61
C LEU A 129 -3.25 9.53 8.23
N ALA A 130 -2.80 8.28 8.09
CA ALA A 130 -3.42 7.13 8.73
C ALA A 130 -3.45 7.27 10.26
N ALA A 131 -2.42 7.86 10.88
CA ALA A 131 -2.42 8.13 12.32
C ALA A 131 -3.54 9.10 12.74
N ILE A 132 -3.95 9.99 11.87
CA ILE A 132 -5.00 10.99 12.13
C ILE A 132 -6.39 10.41 11.87
N HIS A 133 -6.55 9.74 10.72
CA HIS A 133 -7.87 9.33 10.21
C HIS A 133 -8.25 7.88 10.55
N PHE A 134 -7.24 7.01 10.76
CA PHE A 134 -7.39 5.59 11.07
C PHE A 134 -6.52 5.19 12.28
N PRO A 135 -6.73 5.80 13.47
CA PRO A 135 -5.82 5.63 14.61
C PRO A 135 -5.68 4.18 15.08
N ASP A 136 -6.66 3.33 14.82
CA ASP A 136 -6.64 1.91 15.19
C ASP A 136 -5.80 1.06 14.21
N LEU A 137 -5.36 1.61 13.06
CA LEU A 137 -4.57 0.88 12.07
C LEU A 137 -3.11 0.70 12.52
N GLN A 138 -2.44 1.77 12.93
CA GLN A 138 -1.02 1.71 13.28
C GLN A 138 -0.70 0.70 14.40
N PRO A 139 -1.51 0.54 15.48
CA PRO A 139 -1.27 -0.48 16.49
C PRO A 139 -1.29 -1.92 15.97
N ARG A 140 -1.72 -2.15 14.74
CA ARG A 140 -1.78 -3.48 14.11
C ARG A 140 -0.59 -3.75 13.22
N LEU A 141 0.22 -2.74 12.95
CA LEU A 141 1.34 -2.77 12.02
C LEU A 141 2.68 -2.71 12.76
N SER A 142 3.74 -3.09 12.08
CA SER A 142 5.09 -2.83 12.51
C SER A 142 5.37 -1.32 12.52
N TYR A 143 6.29 -0.88 13.38
CA TYR A 143 6.80 0.49 13.32
C TYR A 143 7.74 0.74 12.12
N ARG A 144 8.13 -0.32 11.42
CA ARG A 144 8.99 -0.25 10.23
C ARG A 144 8.13 0.01 9.01
N LEU A 145 8.66 0.83 8.11
CA LEU A 145 8.04 1.12 6.82
C LEU A 145 8.89 0.54 5.71
N LEU A 146 8.26 0.07 4.66
CA LEU A 146 8.90 -0.27 3.39
C LEU A 146 8.59 0.83 2.38
N ASP A 147 9.51 1.78 2.24
CA ASP A 147 9.36 2.89 1.29
C ASP A 147 10.12 2.60 -0.01
N VAL A 148 9.38 2.28 -1.07
CA VAL A 148 9.93 1.95 -2.39
C VAL A 148 10.67 3.15 -3.00
N SER A 149 10.24 4.38 -2.70
CA SER A 149 10.90 5.60 -3.16
C SER A 149 12.37 5.68 -2.72
N THR A 150 12.73 5.02 -1.61
CA THR A 150 14.13 4.94 -1.18
C THR A 150 14.99 4.17 -2.19
N LEU A 151 14.48 3.05 -2.72
CA LEU A 151 15.19 2.26 -3.74
C LEU A 151 15.24 3.01 -5.08
N LYS A 152 14.17 3.68 -5.46
CA LYS A 152 14.13 4.56 -6.62
C LYS A 152 15.25 5.59 -6.59
N GLN A 153 15.41 6.30 -5.47
CA GLN A 153 16.46 7.30 -5.31
C GLN A 153 17.86 6.69 -5.42
N GLN A 154 18.07 5.48 -4.86
CA GLN A 154 19.36 4.79 -4.96
C GLN A 154 19.62 4.31 -6.39
N TRP A 155 18.60 3.77 -7.06
CA TRP A 155 18.67 3.36 -8.45
C TRP A 155 19.13 4.50 -9.37
N HIS A 156 18.48 5.65 -9.26
CA HIS A 156 18.85 6.84 -9.99
C HIS A 156 20.24 7.37 -9.56
N GLY A 157 20.47 7.53 -8.25
CA GLY A 157 21.67 8.16 -7.72
C GLY A 157 22.94 7.32 -7.87
N TRP A 158 22.88 5.99 -7.70
CA TRP A 158 24.05 5.12 -7.80
C TRP A 158 24.32 4.66 -9.23
N LEU A 159 23.29 4.40 -10.01
CA LEU A 159 23.42 3.77 -11.31
C LEU A 159 23.14 4.72 -12.47
N GLY A 160 22.59 5.92 -12.22
CA GLY A 160 22.23 6.90 -13.26
C GLY A 160 21.16 6.38 -14.22
N GLN A 161 20.38 5.36 -13.79
CA GLN A 161 19.35 4.75 -14.62
C GLN A 161 18.04 5.55 -14.53
N PRO A 162 17.20 5.52 -15.59
CA PRO A 162 15.88 6.13 -15.54
C PRO A 162 15.01 5.45 -14.48
N GLU A 163 14.09 6.20 -13.91
CA GLU A 163 13.11 5.67 -12.96
C GLU A 163 12.19 4.65 -13.64
N PHE A 164 11.61 3.76 -12.84
CA PHE A 164 10.57 2.84 -13.29
C PHE A 164 9.33 3.65 -13.71
N ASP A 165 8.87 3.44 -14.95
CA ASP A 165 7.71 4.16 -15.47
C ASP A 165 6.41 3.50 -14.99
N LYS A 166 5.75 4.17 -14.05
CA LYS A 166 4.49 3.70 -13.48
C LYS A 166 3.27 3.92 -14.38
N GLU A 167 3.41 4.73 -15.43
CA GLU A 167 2.34 4.97 -16.40
C GLU A 167 2.33 3.90 -17.50
N ASP A 168 3.43 3.16 -17.68
CA ASP A 168 3.52 2.05 -18.63
C ASP A 168 2.88 0.78 -18.03
N VAL A 169 1.61 0.55 -18.37
CA VAL A 169 0.84 -0.61 -17.90
C VAL A 169 1.48 -1.94 -18.33
N ALA A 170 2.12 -2.00 -19.51
CA ALA A 170 2.81 -3.21 -19.96
C ALA A 170 4.03 -3.51 -19.08
N LEU A 171 4.77 -2.49 -18.68
CA LEU A 171 5.89 -2.61 -17.76
C LEU A 171 5.42 -3.03 -16.36
N LEU A 172 4.28 -2.51 -15.91
CA LEU A 172 3.67 -2.94 -14.64
C LEU A 172 3.33 -4.44 -14.69
N GLN A 173 2.64 -4.89 -15.74
CA GLN A 173 2.26 -6.30 -15.91
C GLN A 173 3.48 -7.23 -15.97
N GLU A 174 4.55 -6.81 -16.65
CA GLU A 174 5.81 -7.59 -16.73
C GLU A 174 6.44 -7.79 -15.35
N HIS A 175 6.37 -6.79 -14.48
CA HIS A 175 7.05 -6.80 -13.18
C HIS A 175 6.15 -7.10 -11.99
N LEU A 176 4.82 -7.15 -12.16
CA LEU A 176 3.92 -7.59 -11.10
C LEU A 176 4.09 -9.09 -10.87
N PRO A 177 4.48 -9.55 -9.67
CA PRO A 177 4.88 -10.94 -9.45
C PRO A 177 3.69 -11.92 -9.30
N PHE A 178 2.48 -11.46 -9.50
CA PHE A 178 1.25 -12.26 -9.44
C PHE A 178 0.26 -11.81 -10.52
N ASP A 179 -0.64 -12.71 -10.89
CA ASP A 179 -1.72 -12.41 -11.82
C ASP A 179 -2.86 -11.68 -11.08
N CYS A 180 -3.14 -10.46 -11.48
CA CYS A 180 -4.28 -9.68 -10.99
C CYS A 180 -5.34 -9.45 -12.10
N GLY A 181 -5.20 -10.10 -13.26
CA GLY A 181 -5.97 -9.79 -14.45
C GLY A 181 -5.54 -8.47 -15.10
N ASP A 182 -6.46 -7.81 -15.77
CA ASP A 182 -6.20 -6.50 -16.35
C ASP A 182 -6.00 -5.46 -15.24
N ILE A 183 -4.90 -4.73 -15.29
CA ILE A 183 -4.64 -3.62 -14.36
C ILE A 183 -5.64 -2.51 -14.71
N ALA A 184 -6.65 -2.37 -13.88
CA ALA A 184 -7.65 -1.32 -14.01
C ALA A 184 -7.20 -0.06 -13.27
N GLY A 185 -7.63 1.11 -13.74
CA GLY A 185 -7.29 2.40 -13.14
C GLY A 185 -6.20 3.14 -13.90
N GLN A 186 -5.67 4.15 -13.28
CA GLN A 186 -4.63 5.05 -13.79
C GLN A 186 -3.85 5.63 -12.60
N PRO A 187 -2.70 6.28 -12.80
CA PRO A 187 -2.03 7.03 -11.75
C PRO A 187 -3.00 7.92 -10.98
N HIS A 188 -2.83 7.99 -9.67
CA HIS A 188 -3.75 8.63 -8.72
C HIS A 188 -5.12 7.92 -8.55
N ASP A 189 -5.17 6.61 -8.85
CA ASP A 189 -6.10 5.68 -8.22
C ASP A 189 -5.33 4.88 -7.19
N ALA A 190 -5.71 4.95 -5.92
CA ALA A 190 -4.93 4.38 -4.82
C ALA A 190 -4.64 2.88 -5.01
N TYR A 191 -5.54 2.12 -5.64
CA TYR A 191 -5.30 0.69 -5.88
C TYR A 191 -4.32 0.46 -7.04
N TYR A 192 -4.40 1.26 -8.10
CA TYR A 192 -3.41 1.26 -9.17
C TYR A 192 -2.01 1.59 -8.62
N ASP A 193 -1.90 2.61 -7.76
CA ASP A 193 -0.62 3.04 -7.19
C ASP A 193 -0.01 1.97 -6.26
N ILE A 194 -0.84 1.16 -5.58
CA ILE A 194 -0.38 -0.05 -4.87
C ILE A 194 0.22 -1.06 -5.84
N LEU A 195 -0.46 -1.43 -6.91
CA LEU A 195 0.05 -2.40 -7.89
C LEU A 195 1.33 -1.90 -8.55
N ALA A 196 1.36 -0.62 -8.92
CA ALA A 196 2.55 0.03 -9.47
C ALA A 196 3.73 0.01 -8.48
N SER A 197 3.47 0.23 -7.19
CA SER A 197 4.51 0.17 -6.14
C SER A 197 5.05 -1.24 -5.93
N ILE A 198 4.21 -2.28 -6.04
CA ILE A 198 4.64 -3.69 -5.96
C ILE A 198 5.50 -4.06 -7.17
N ALA A 199 5.06 -3.69 -8.39
CA ALA A 199 5.81 -3.93 -9.62
C ALA A 199 7.17 -3.21 -9.59
N GLU A 200 7.20 -1.95 -9.17
CA GLU A 200 8.41 -1.15 -9.01
C GLU A 200 9.38 -1.77 -7.99
N LEU A 201 8.90 -2.22 -6.83
CA LEU A 201 9.74 -2.93 -5.86
C LEU A 201 10.32 -4.21 -6.45
N ASN A 202 9.52 -5.00 -7.18
CA ASN A 202 9.98 -6.22 -7.80
C ASN A 202 11.04 -5.94 -8.88
N PHE A 203 10.84 -4.90 -9.68
CA PHE A 203 11.84 -4.42 -10.64
C PHE A 203 13.18 -4.11 -9.96
N TYR A 204 13.18 -3.32 -8.87
CA TYR A 204 14.41 -3.02 -8.13
C TYR A 204 15.02 -4.27 -7.49
N ARG A 205 14.20 -5.17 -6.96
CA ARG A 205 14.66 -6.44 -6.38
C ARG A 205 15.41 -7.28 -7.41
N MET A 206 14.90 -7.38 -8.62
CA MET A 206 15.52 -8.15 -9.70
C MET A 206 16.82 -7.53 -10.21
N ASN A 207 16.93 -6.21 -10.21
CA ASN A 207 18.04 -5.48 -10.80
C ASN A 207 19.13 -5.06 -9.80
N LEU A 208 18.78 -4.82 -8.52
CA LEU A 208 19.73 -4.37 -7.49
C LEU A 208 20.26 -5.53 -6.63
N LEU A 209 19.44 -6.56 -6.38
CA LEU A 209 19.80 -7.62 -5.46
C LEU A 209 20.33 -8.82 -6.24
N ARG A 210 21.58 -9.24 -5.92
CA ARG A 210 22.08 -10.52 -6.39
C ARG A 210 21.34 -11.62 -5.65
N GLN A 211 20.76 -12.56 -6.41
CA GLN A 211 20.23 -13.79 -5.81
C GLN A 211 21.38 -14.53 -5.14
N PRO A 212 21.23 -15.01 -3.89
CA PRO A 212 22.21 -15.90 -3.29
C PRO A 212 22.35 -17.15 -4.18
N SER A 213 23.57 -17.44 -4.59
CA SER A 213 23.92 -18.62 -5.37
C SER A 213 23.74 -19.90 -4.56
#